data_6833ba710a2cf0ca82a04ab3cb01e319
#
_entry.id   6833ba710a2cf0ca82a04ab3cb01e319
#
_cell.length_a   1.000
_cell.length_b   1.000
_cell.length_c   1.000
_cell.angle_alpha   90.00
_cell.angle_beta   90.00
_cell.angle_gamma   90.00
#
_symmetry.space_group_name_H-M   'P 1'
#
loop_
_entity.id
_entity.type
_entity.pdbx_description
1 polymer ?
#
loop_
_entity_poly.entity_id
_entity_poly.type
_entity_poly.pdbx_seq_one_letter_code
_entity_poly.pdbx_strand_id
1 'polypeptide(L)'
;MLMEDLPLDNAALKETIGDGKVEFCLHNPHSKSGMQTWELKVLNSDGTRKIVIVRDYGFEVKREQVKIKPFKTREERNKEILRLYHEEGLSQVFLGNLFNISQPSISLIVNGKSK
;
A
#
# COMPACT_ATOMS: atom_id res chain seq x y z
N MET A 1 -7.33 8.42 10.82
CA MET A 1 -6.31 8.33 9.75
C MET A 1 -5.13 9.22 10.13
N LEU A 2 -3.91 8.71 9.99
CA LEU A 2 -2.71 9.36 10.51
C LEU A 2 -1.97 10.20 9.46
N MET A 3 -2.73 10.98 8.68
CA MET A 3 -2.16 11.80 7.60
C MET A 3 -1.21 12.88 8.11
N GLU A 4 -1.48 13.43 9.28
CA GLU A 4 -0.64 14.47 9.87
C GLU A 4 0.73 13.96 10.30
N ASP A 5 0.89 12.64 10.43
CA ASP A 5 2.18 12.04 10.78
C ASP A 5 3.05 11.77 9.55
N LEU A 6 2.52 11.98 8.34
CA LEU A 6 3.29 11.79 7.12
C LEU A 6 4.45 12.79 7.07
N PRO A 7 5.68 12.33 6.81
CA PRO A 7 6.85 13.20 6.75
C PRO A 7 6.95 13.93 5.42
N LEU A 8 5.86 14.50 4.95
CA LEU A 8 5.77 15.24 3.70
C LEU A 8 5.19 16.61 3.96
N ASP A 9 5.81 17.65 3.38
CA ASP A 9 5.22 18.97 3.45
C ASP A 9 4.05 19.07 2.47
N ASN A 10 3.34 20.20 2.48
CA ASN A 10 2.14 20.36 1.66
C ASN A 10 2.42 20.22 0.17
N ALA A 11 3.56 20.69 -0.30
CA ALA A 11 3.94 20.59 -1.71
C ALA A 11 4.20 19.15 -2.11
N ALA A 12 4.96 18.42 -1.31
CA ALA A 12 5.27 17.02 -1.56
C ALA A 12 4.02 16.15 -1.47
N LEU A 13 3.14 16.43 -0.51
CA LEU A 13 1.89 15.71 -0.37
C LEU A 13 0.99 15.91 -1.58
N LYS A 14 0.86 17.16 -2.06
CA LYS A 14 0.07 17.46 -3.24
C LYS A 14 0.64 16.80 -4.48
N GLU A 15 1.96 16.79 -4.62
CA GLU A 15 2.63 16.10 -5.71
C GLU A 15 2.35 14.60 -5.69
N THR A 16 2.33 14.01 -4.49
CA THR A 16 2.08 12.58 -4.30
C THR A 16 0.63 12.20 -4.59
N ILE A 17 -0.31 12.98 -4.05
CA ILE A 17 -1.75 12.68 -4.16
C ILE A 17 -2.36 13.26 -5.44
N GLY A 18 -1.81 14.39 -5.92
CA GLY A 18 -2.38 15.12 -7.05
C GLY A 18 -3.74 15.69 -6.69
N ASP A 19 -4.71 15.54 -7.59
CA ASP A 19 -6.09 15.94 -7.36
C ASP A 19 -6.91 14.85 -6.67
N GLY A 20 -6.23 13.77 -6.25
CA GLY A 20 -6.88 12.62 -5.66
C GLY A 20 -7.23 12.81 -4.20
N LYS A 21 -7.87 11.77 -3.67
CA LYS A 21 -8.31 11.71 -2.29
C LYS A 21 -7.77 10.43 -1.66
N VAL A 22 -7.19 10.54 -0.48
CA VAL A 22 -6.71 9.36 0.25
C VAL A 22 -7.92 8.63 0.83
N GLU A 23 -8.13 7.40 0.37
CA GLU A 23 -9.22 6.55 0.86
C GLU A 23 -8.80 5.72 2.07
N PHE A 24 -7.54 5.36 2.14
CA PHE A 24 -7.03 4.55 3.23
C PHE A 24 -5.55 4.83 3.40
N CYS A 25 -5.14 4.96 4.66
CA CYS A 25 -3.74 5.19 5.02
C CYS A 25 -3.38 4.27 6.18
N LEU A 26 -2.31 3.52 6.03
CA LEU A 26 -1.81 2.66 7.09
C LEU A 26 -0.39 3.10 7.44
N HIS A 27 -0.18 3.44 8.72
CA HIS A 27 1.13 3.80 9.24
C HIS A 27 1.73 2.61 9.97
N ASN A 28 2.93 2.22 9.57
CA ASN A 28 3.68 1.17 10.24
C ASN A 28 4.96 1.78 10.81
N PRO A 29 4.98 2.09 12.12
CA PRO A 29 6.15 2.74 12.75
C PRO A 29 7.34 1.80 12.93
N HIS A 30 7.12 0.49 12.88
CA HIS A 30 8.16 -0.51 13.13
C HIS A 30 8.14 -1.59 12.05
N SER A 31 8.54 -1.19 10.83
CA SER A 31 8.67 -2.17 9.75
C SER A 31 9.85 -3.12 10.04
N LYS A 32 9.96 -4.19 9.25
CA LYS A 32 11.05 -5.18 9.40
C LYS A 32 12.44 -4.56 9.33
N SER A 33 12.58 -3.47 8.59
CA SER A 33 13.85 -2.77 8.46
C SER A 33 14.08 -1.69 9.50
N GLY A 34 13.13 -1.51 10.44
CA GLY A 34 13.21 -0.50 11.49
C GLY A 34 12.81 0.90 11.04
N MET A 35 12.52 1.10 9.76
CA MET A 35 12.07 2.40 9.26
C MET A 35 10.55 2.52 9.37
N GLN A 36 10.08 3.76 9.39
CA GLN A 36 8.65 4.01 9.34
C GLN A 36 8.16 3.96 7.89
N THR A 37 6.96 3.39 7.71
CA THR A 37 6.34 3.35 6.38
C THR A 37 4.89 3.78 6.49
N TRP A 38 4.39 4.37 5.41
CA TRP A 38 2.97 4.68 5.23
C TRP A 38 2.53 4.08 3.91
N GLU A 39 1.40 3.40 3.93
CA GLU A 39 0.81 2.82 2.73
C GLU A 39 -0.48 3.58 2.46
N LEU A 40 -0.59 4.17 1.27
CA LEU A 40 -1.70 5.03 0.90
C LEU A 40 -2.47 4.44 -0.28
N LYS A 41 -3.79 4.42 -0.15
CA LYS A 41 -4.67 4.12 -1.27
C LYS A 41 -5.36 5.43 -1.67
N VAL A 42 -5.11 5.89 -2.88
CA VAL A 42 -5.56 7.18 -3.37
C VAL A 42 -6.56 6.99 -4.50
N LEU A 43 -7.73 7.63 -4.37
CA LEU A 43 -8.71 7.68 -5.45
C LEU A 43 -8.42 8.93 -6.29
N ASN A 44 -8.06 8.72 -7.54
CA ASN A 44 -7.79 9.81 -8.47
C ASN A 44 -9.10 10.46 -8.95
N SER A 45 -9.00 11.69 -9.47
CA SER A 45 -10.17 12.41 -9.94
C SER A 45 -10.88 11.72 -11.10
N ASP A 46 -10.17 10.90 -11.86
CA ASP A 46 -10.74 10.14 -12.99
C ASP A 46 -11.38 8.81 -12.57
N GLY A 47 -11.44 8.53 -11.28
CA GLY A 47 -12.03 7.28 -10.76
C GLY A 47 -11.07 6.11 -10.63
N THR A 48 -9.84 6.26 -11.12
CA THR A 48 -8.83 5.21 -10.94
C THR A 48 -8.17 5.34 -9.57
N ARG A 49 -7.49 4.29 -9.16
CA ARG A 49 -6.79 4.27 -7.88
C ARG A 49 -5.30 4.05 -8.07
N LYS A 50 -4.53 4.67 -7.19
CA LYS A 50 -3.09 4.43 -7.13
C LYS A 50 -2.68 4.09 -5.70
N ILE A 51 -1.61 3.32 -5.58
CA ILE A 51 -1.04 2.92 -4.30
C ILE A 51 0.31 3.63 -4.18
N VAL A 52 0.55 4.24 -3.03
CA VAL A 52 1.83 4.90 -2.77
C VAL A 52 2.38 4.38 -1.45
N ILE A 53 3.66 4.03 -1.45
CA ILE A 53 4.38 3.71 -0.22
C ILE A 53 5.33 4.87 0.07
N VAL A 54 5.24 5.41 1.28
CA VAL A 54 6.16 6.43 1.77
C VAL A 54 7.06 5.76 2.80
N ARG A 55 8.37 5.84 2.58
CA ARG A 55 9.36 5.25 3.49
C ARG A 55 10.23 6.35 4.08
N ASP A 56 10.29 6.40 5.40
CA ASP A 56 11.09 7.36 6.14
C ASP A 56 12.32 6.65 6.70
N TYR A 57 13.47 6.94 6.11
CA TYR A 57 14.74 6.35 6.52
C TYR A 57 15.45 7.17 7.59
N GLY A 58 14.85 8.26 8.05
CA GLY A 58 15.46 9.16 9.03
C GLY A 58 16.27 10.27 8.39
N PHE A 59 17.11 9.95 7.43
CA PHE A 59 17.91 10.91 6.67
C PHE A 59 17.30 11.23 5.31
N GLU A 60 16.33 10.45 4.89
CA GLU A 60 15.73 10.55 3.56
C GLU A 60 14.31 9.98 3.61
N VAL A 61 13.41 10.60 2.87
CA VAL A 61 12.04 10.09 2.72
C VAL A 61 11.84 9.76 1.24
N LYS A 62 11.45 8.51 0.96
CA LYS A 62 11.19 8.06 -0.40
C LYS A 62 9.70 7.79 -0.59
N ARG A 63 9.22 8.11 -1.79
CA ARG A 63 7.85 7.85 -2.20
C ARG A 63 7.90 6.96 -3.43
N GLU A 64 7.11 5.91 -3.42
CA GLU A 64 7.07 4.96 -4.54
C GLU A 64 5.64 4.65 -4.90
N GLN A 65 5.30 4.79 -6.17
CA GLN A 65 3.99 4.40 -6.66
C GLN A 65 4.03 2.93 -7.04
N VAL A 66 3.10 2.16 -6.50
CA VAL A 66 2.98 0.73 -6.76
C VAL A 66 1.84 0.52 -7.73
N LYS A 67 2.09 -0.22 -8.81
CA LYS A 67 1.06 -0.55 -9.80
C LYS A 67 0.56 -1.95 -9.56
N ILE A 68 -0.75 -2.12 -9.67
CA ILE A 68 -1.40 -3.41 -9.54
C ILE A 68 -1.63 -3.96 -10.94
N LYS A 69 -1.19 -5.19 -11.17
CA LYS A 69 -1.42 -5.85 -12.46
C LYS A 69 -2.86 -6.34 -12.51
N PRO A 70 -3.56 -6.15 -13.64
CA PRO A 70 -4.93 -6.62 -13.78
C PRO A 70 -5.02 -8.13 -13.62
N PHE A 71 -6.14 -8.57 -13.07
CA PHE A 71 -6.41 -10.00 -12.91
C PHE A 71 -7.88 -10.27 -13.22
N LYS A 72 -8.16 -11.50 -13.65
CA LYS A 72 -9.52 -11.93 -13.97
C LYS A 72 -9.99 -13.10 -13.12
N THR A 73 -9.05 -13.90 -12.62
CA THR A 73 -9.37 -15.08 -11.82
C THR A 73 -8.86 -14.94 -10.40
N ARG A 74 -9.40 -15.76 -9.50
CA ARG A 74 -8.92 -15.81 -8.12
C ARG A 74 -7.45 -16.19 -8.06
N GLU A 75 -7.01 -17.11 -8.90
CA GLU A 75 -5.61 -17.52 -8.94
C GLU A 75 -4.69 -16.38 -9.34
N GLU A 76 -5.08 -15.62 -10.37
CA GLU A 76 -4.32 -14.45 -10.80
C GLU A 76 -4.30 -13.38 -9.71
N ARG A 77 -5.44 -13.16 -9.04
CA ARG A 77 -5.51 -12.22 -7.91
C ARG A 77 -4.56 -12.64 -6.81
N ASN A 78 -4.54 -13.92 -6.45
CA ASN A 78 -3.67 -14.41 -5.38
C ASN A 78 -2.19 -14.28 -5.75
N LYS A 79 -1.84 -14.48 -7.00
CA LYS A 79 -0.47 -14.25 -7.47
C LYS A 79 -0.08 -12.78 -7.34
N GLU A 80 -1.01 -11.88 -7.64
CA GLU A 80 -0.74 -10.45 -7.52
C GLU A 80 -0.60 -10.05 -6.05
N ILE A 81 -1.42 -10.60 -5.16
CA ILE A 81 -1.29 -10.39 -3.72
C ILE A 81 0.10 -10.84 -3.24
N LEU A 82 0.53 -12.02 -3.66
CA LEU A 82 1.87 -12.51 -3.33
C LEU A 82 2.97 -11.57 -3.80
N ARG A 83 2.86 -11.10 -5.03
CA ARG A 83 3.85 -10.18 -5.59
C ARG A 83 3.88 -8.87 -4.81
N LEU A 84 2.72 -8.29 -4.53
CA LEU A 84 2.63 -7.03 -3.80
C LEU A 84 3.20 -7.17 -2.38
N TYR A 85 2.97 -8.30 -1.75
CA TYR A 85 3.49 -8.54 -0.40
C TYR A 85 5.01 -8.73 -0.40
N HIS A 86 5.53 -9.61 -1.27
CA HIS A 86 6.94 -10.00 -1.25
C HIS A 86 7.85 -9.04 -2.00
N GLU A 87 7.40 -8.48 -3.11
CA GLU A 87 8.25 -7.62 -3.95
C GLU A 87 8.07 -6.15 -3.64
N GLU A 88 6.83 -5.72 -3.38
CA GLU A 88 6.56 -4.30 -3.14
C GLU A 88 6.51 -3.93 -1.66
N GLY A 89 6.41 -4.91 -0.79
CA GLY A 89 6.45 -4.67 0.64
C GLY A 89 5.16 -4.17 1.29
N LEU A 90 4.02 -4.37 0.61
CA LEU A 90 2.72 -3.99 1.19
C LEU A 90 2.35 -4.92 2.33
N SER A 91 1.74 -4.38 3.38
CA SER A 91 1.35 -5.15 4.55
C SER A 91 0.09 -5.97 4.29
N GLN A 92 -0.12 -7.00 5.09
CA GLN A 92 -1.30 -7.86 4.98
C GLN A 92 -2.58 -7.08 5.25
N VAL A 93 -2.55 -6.16 6.22
CA VAL A 93 -3.72 -5.33 6.55
C VAL A 93 -4.10 -4.45 5.37
N PHE A 94 -3.10 -3.82 4.74
CA PHE A 94 -3.34 -2.97 3.58
C PHE A 94 -3.89 -3.79 2.40
N LEU A 95 -3.31 -4.98 2.16
CA LEU A 95 -3.77 -5.87 1.09
C LEU A 95 -5.21 -6.32 1.31
N GLY A 96 -5.57 -6.60 2.57
CA GLY A 96 -6.96 -6.95 2.91
C GLY A 96 -7.92 -5.84 2.55
N ASN A 97 -7.56 -4.60 2.87
CA ASN A 97 -8.37 -3.44 2.50
C ASN A 97 -8.44 -3.27 0.98
N LEU A 98 -7.28 -3.38 0.33
CA LEU A 98 -7.17 -3.14 -1.11
C LEU A 98 -8.00 -4.13 -1.94
N PHE A 99 -7.96 -5.41 -1.57
CA PHE A 99 -8.66 -6.48 -2.30
C PHE A 99 -10.00 -6.85 -1.69
N ASN A 100 -10.38 -6.18 -0.60
CA ASN A 100 -11.64 -6.41 0.11
C ASN A 100 -11.79 -7.87 0.57
N ILE A 101 -10.74 -8.41 1.15
CA ILE A 101 -10.75 -9.74 1.77
C ILE A 101 -10.14 -9.65 3.16
N SER A 102 -10.47 -10.62 4.00
CA SER A 102 -10.04 -10.60 5.40
C SER A 102 -8.53 -10.78 5.54
N GLN A 103 -7.97 -10.23 6.62
CA GLN A 103 -6.55 -10.40 6.89
C GLN A 103 -6.16 -11.88 7.04
N PRO A 104 -6.93 -12.74 7.73
CA PRO A 104 -6.62 -14.17 7.75
C PRO A 104 -6.53 -14.81 6.37
N SER A 105 -7.39 -14.39 5.43
CA SER A 105 -7.33 -14.89 4.06
C SER A 105 -6.06 -14.42 3.36
N ILE A 106 -5.67 -13.15 3.54
CA ILE A 106 -4.41 -12.64 3.01
C ILE A 106 -3.23 -13.44 3.58
N SER A 107 -3.25 -13.70 4.89
CA SER A 107 -2.19 -14.46 5.55
C SER A 107 -2.02 -15.86 4.95
N LEU A 108 -3.14 -16.53 4.67
CA LEU A 108 -3.09 -17.85 4.03
C LEU A 108 -2.48 -17.77 2.64
N ILE A 109 -2.83 -16.74 1.88
CA ILE A 109 -2.30 -16.55 0.51
C ILE A 109 -0.79 -16.32 0.55
N VAL A 110 -0.34 -15.37 1.38
CA VAL A 110 1.08 -14.98 1.39
C VAL A 110 1.96 -16.04 2.03
N ASN A 111 1.41 -16.91 2.86
CA ASN A 111 2.14 -18.02 3.45
C ASN A 111 2.06 -19.30 2.61
N GLY A 112 1.43 -19.24 1.43
CA GLY A 112 1.36 -20.36 0.53
C GLY A 112 0.44 -21.49 0.97
N LYS A 113 -0.46 -21.22 1.92
CA LYS A 113 -1.39 -22.22 2.46
C LYS A 113 -2.77 -22.16 1.84
N SER A 114 -3.03 -21.13 1.06
CA SER A 114 -4.27 -21.00 0.32
C SER A 114 -4.15 -21.76 -1.00
N LYS A 115 -5.19 -22.47 -1.34
CA LYS A 115 -5.27 -23.19 -2.61
C LYS A 115 -6.28 -22.55 -3.54
#